data_4d152c4ae89449f80db6a844d1b356e0
#
_entry.id   4d152c4ae89449f80db6a844d1b356e0
#
_cell.length_a   1.000
_cell.length_b   1.000
_cell.length_c   1.000
_cell.angle_alpha   90.00
_cell.angle_beta   90.00
_cell.angle_gamma   90.00
#
_symmetry.space_group_name_H-M   'P 1'
#
loop_
_entity.id
_entity.type
_entity.pdbx_description
1 polymer ?
#
loop_
_entity_poly.entity_id
_entity_poly.type
_entity_poly.pdbx_seq_one_letter_code
_entity_poly.pdbx_strand_id
1 'polypeptide(L)'
;MTNSKTVNITGPLTGEIEVPGDKSMTHRAIILASLAKGTSTINKPLLGEDCLRTVEIFKLLGVEIIVSDDKIVITSPGYKHFKTPHQVLYTGNSGTTTRLVAGLLCGLGIESVLSGDESIGKRPMDRIMKPLTSMNANITAIDDNYTPLIIKPAEIKGINYEMEVASAQVKSAILFASLFANEKTTIKELGTTRNHTETMFEHFNIPIDTSDHFIEMPQSGISHIQPADFDVPGDISSAAYFIVAGLITPGSDITVHNVGINPTRSGIIDIVTQMEGNITLFNQTKGAEPTASIRVQFSPNMKPLHIEGDLVPRAIDEIPIIALLCTQANGTSIIKDAEELKVKETNRIDTTANMLNLLGFTLQPTNDGMIIHPSALEQTATVDSFTDHRIGMMLAIASLLTSETLTINQFDAVNVSFPGFMDKLKQLENEG
;
A
#
# COMPACT_ATOMS: atom_id res chain seq x y z
N MET A 1 3.18 8.51 -26.79
CA MET A 1 4.46 9.16 -26.44
C MET A 1 4.79 8.65 -25.04
N THR A 2 5.91 7.98 -24.84
CA THR A 2 6.36 7.54 -23.51
C THR A 2 6.67 8.81 -22.72
N ASN A 3 5.92 9.03 -21.62
CA ASN A 3 6.12 10.20 -20.77
C ASN A 3 7.40 9.98 -19.94
N SER A 4 8.50 10.57 -20.36
CA SER A 4 9.79 10.49 -19.68
C SER A 4 10.01 11.72 -18.80
N LYS A 5 10.57 11.52 -17.62
CA LYS A 5 10.97 12.58 -16.69
C LYS A 5 12.48 12.63 -16.57
N THR A 6 13.04 13.77 -16.82
CA THR A 6 14.45 14.04 -16.54
C THR A 6 14.57 14.53 -15.11
N VAL A 7 15.37 13.84 -14.31
CA VAL A 7 15.59 14.12 -12.89
C VAL A 7 17.03 14.55 -12.70
N ASN A 8 17.21 15.71 -12.11
CA ASN A 8 18.49 16.23 -11.66
C ASN A 8 18.23 16.96 -10.33
N ILE A 9 18.44 16.25 -9.24
CA ILE A 9 18.32 16.77 -7.88
C ILE A 9 19.66 16.56 -7.21
N THR A 10 20.18 17.64 -6.66
CA THR A 10 21.47 17.63 -5.97
C THR A 10 21.23 17.86 -4.48
N GLY A 11 21.90 17.06 -3.64
CA GLY A 11 21.84 17.23 -2.19
C GLY A 11 22.77 18.35 -1.69
N PRO A 12 22.72 18.72 -0.41
CA PRO A 12 21.93 18.08 0.66
C PRO A 12 20.42 18.36 0.58
N LEU A 13 19.64 17.45 1.17
CA LEU A 13 18.20 17.64 1.35
C LEU A 13 17.94 18.03 2.81
N THR A 14 17.33 19.19 3.04
CA THR A 14 17.07 19.69 4.40
C THR A 14 15.65 20.22 4.51
N GLY A 15 15.10 20.19 5.74
CA GLY A 15 13.78 20.73 6.02
C GLY A 15 12.74 19.71 6.47
N GLU A 16 11.49 20.15 6.43
CA GLU A 16 10.36 19.41 6.98
C GLU A 16 9.26 19.25 5.93
N ILE A 17 8.65 18.06 5.89
CA ILE A 17 7.56 17.76 4.95
C ILE A 17 6.47 16.93 5.61
N GLU A 18 5.28 16.95 5.01
CA GLU A 18 4.25 15.91 5.14
C GLU A 18 4.15 15.13 3.83
N VAL A 19 3.91 13.83 3.94
CA VAL A 19 3.63 12.95 2.79
C VAL A 19 2.14 12.74 2.62
N PRO A 20 1.66 12.30 1.44
CA PRO A 20 0.25 11.97 1.24
C PRO A 20 -0.26 10.95 2.25
N GLY A 21 -1.57 10.98 2.49
CA GLY A 21 -2.24 10.02 3.37
C GLY A 21 -2.04 8.57 2.95
N ASP A 22 -2.08 7.66 3.93
CA ASP A 22 -1.93 6.20 3.67
C ASP A 22 -3.01 5.70 2.70
N LYS A 23 -2.55 5.10 1.60
CA LYS A 23 -3.41 4.55 0.54
C LYS A 23 -4.37 3.49 1.08
N SER A 24 -3.85 2.55 1.85
CA SER A 24 -4.63 1.43 2.39
C SER A 24 -5.69 1.86 3.39
N MET A 25 -5.37 2.86 4.22
CA MET A 25 -6.31 3.46 5.16
C MET A 25 -7.37 4.27 4.43
N THR A 26 -6.99 5.07 3.42
CA THR A 26 -7.92 5.86 2.61
C THR A 26 -8.98 4.97 1.94
N HIS A 27 -8.59 3.87 1.29
CA HIS A 27 -9.55 2.91 0.71
C HIS A 27 -10.55 2.40 1.74
N ARG A 28 -10.06 1.97 2.91
CA ARG A 28 -10.90 1.40 3.96
C ARG A 28 -11.83 2.43 4.59
N ALA A 29 -11.34 3.65 4.81
CA ALA A 29 -12.15 4.75 5.31
C ALA A 29 -13.32 5.06 4.36
N ILE A 30 -13.06 5.14 3.04
CA ILE A 30 -14.11 5.33 2.04
C ILE A 30 -15.13 4.19 2.08
N ILE A 31 -14.68 2.93 2.12
CA ILE A 31 -15.54 1.76 2.17
C ILE A 31 -16.43 1.79 3.42
N LEU A 32 -15.83 1.93 4.60
CA LEU A 32 -16.55 1.85 5.88
C LEU A 32 -17.50 3.03 6.09
N ALA A 33 -17.05 4.25 5.79
CA ALA A 33 -17.90 5.43 5.82
C ALA A 33 -19.11 5.31 4.86
N SER A 34 -18.90 4.65 3.71
CA SER A 34 -20.00 4.40 2.77
C SER A 34 -21.00 3.35 3.27
N LEU A 35 -20.57 2.37 4.06
CA LEU A 35 -21.45 1.37 4.66
C LEU A 35 -22.30 1.94 5.79
N ALA A 36 -21.78 2.87 6.56
CA ALA A 36 -22.44 3.47 7.72
C ALA A 36 -23.50 4.48 7.27
N LYS A 37 -24.71 4.41 7.85
CA LYS A 37 -25.76 5.40 7.59
C LYS A 37 -25.43 6.72 8.29
N GLY A 38 -25.26 7.81 7.53
CA GLY A 38 -24.96 9.14 8.07
C GLY A 38 -23.85 9.84 7.29
N THR A 39 -23.23 10.82 7.93
CA THR A 39 -22.14 11.58 7.32
C THR A 39 -20.83 11.29 8.06
N SER A 40 -19.77 11.03 7.31
CA SER A 40 -18.40 10.88 7.78
C SER A 40 -17.47 11.79 7.01
N THR A 41 -16.46 12.33 7.68
CA THR A 41 -15.39 13.12 7.06
C THR A 41 -14.07 12.35 7.14
N ILE A 42 -13.43 12.17 6.00
CA ILE A 42 -12.08 11.60 5.92
C ILE A 42 -11.12 12.75 5.65
N ASN A 43 -10.28 13.07 6.61
CA ASN A 43 -9.30 14.15 6.52
C ASN A 43 -7.96 13.63 5.99
N LYS A 44 -7.25 14.47 5.22
CA LYS A 44 -5.94 14.18 4.63
C LYS A 44 -5.88 12.84 3.86
N PRO A 45 -6.91 12.47 3.06
CA PRO A 45 -6.87 11.21 2.30
C PRO A 45 -5.81 11.27 1.21
N LEU A 46 -5.38 10.09 0.73
CA LEU A 46 -4.70 10.02 -0.55
C LEU A 46 -5.72 10.22 -1.68
N LEU A 47 -5.54 11.26 -2.49
CA LEU A 47 -6.35 11.53 -3.69
C LEU A 47 -5.69 11.00 -4.98
N GLY A 48 -4.96 9.90 -4.87
CA GLY A 48 -4.41 9.17 -6.01
C GLY A 48 -5.49 8.40 -6.77
N GLU A 49 -5.20 8.03 -8.01
CA GLU A 49 -6.16 7.37 -8.92
C GLU A 49 -6.81 6.14 -8.29
N ASP A 50 -6.04 5.30 -7.60
CA ASP A 50 -6.53 4.10 -6.94
C ASP A 50 -7.67 4.40 -5.96
N CYS A 51 -7.51 5.40 -5.09
CA CYS A 51 -8.51 5.77 -4.09
C CYS A 51 -9.73 6.43 -4.73
N LEU A 52 -9.52 7.22 -5.79
CA LEU A 52 -10.61 7.82 -6.55
C LEU A 52 -11.46 6.77 -7.28
N ARG A 53 -10.89 5.63 -7.71
CA ARG A 53 -11.69 4.50 -8.24
C ARG A 53 -12.62 3.93 -7.17
N THR A 54 -12.18 3.85 -5.92
CA THR A 54 -13.06 3.42 -4.81
C THR A 54 -14.18 4.43 -4.60
N VAL A 55 -13.91 5.73 -4.63
CA VAL A 55 -14.93 6.79 -4.55
C VAL A 55 -15.99 6.61 -5.66
N GLU A 56 -15.57 6.46 -6.92
CA GLU A 56 -16.48 6.32 -8.05
C GLU A 56 -17.36 5.07 -7.93
N ILE A 57 -16.83 3.95 -7.46
CA ILE A 57 -17.61 2.73 -7.21
C ILE A 57 -18.75 3.01 -6.21
N PHE A 58 -18.46 3.66 -5.07
CA PHE A 58 -19.50 3.93 -4.07
C PHE A 58 -20.51 4.99 -4.53
N LYS A 59 -20.11 5.95 -5.34
CA LYS A 59 -21.09 6.84 -6.04
C LYS A 59 -22.05 6.05 -6.92
N LEU A 60 -21.56 5.04 -7.68
CA LEU A 60 -22.42 4.17 -8.50
C LEU A 60 -23.36 3.30 -7.64
N LEU A 61 -22.96 2.94 -6.44
CA LEU A 61 -23.81 2.25 -5.47
C LEU A 61 -24.82 3.18 -4.78
N GLY A 62 -24.79 4.49 -5.06
CA GLY A 62 -25.78 5.47 -4.59
C GLY A 62 -25.37 6.25 -3.34
N VAL A 63 -24.08 6.28 -3.01
CA VAL A 63 -23.53 7.11 -1.92
C VAL A 63 -23.19 8.50 -2.46
N GLU A 64 -23.53 9.55 -1.72
CA GLU A 64 -23.11 10.92 -2.02
C GLU A 64 -21.72 11.15 -1.46
N ILE A 65 -20.75 11.47 -2.34
CA ILE A 65 -19.35 11.68 -1.97
C ILE A 65 -18.84 12.97 -2.60
N ILE A 66 -18.38 13.88 -1.76
CA ILE A 66 -17.75 15.15 -2.15
C ILE A 66 -16.27 15.05 -1.84
N VAL A 67 -15.44 15.24 -2.86
CA VAL A 67 -13.97 15.23 -2.75
C VAL A 67 -13.47 16.67 -2.86
N SER A 68 -12.63 17.08 -1.92
CA SER A 68 -11.87 18.33 -1.94
C SER A 68 -10.38 18.04 -1.71
N ASP A 69 -9.51 19.04 -1.81
CA ASP A 69 -8.05 18.85 -1.82
C ASP A 69 -7.51 18.17 -0.54
N ASP A 70 -8.16 18.36 0.59
CA ASP A 70 -7.72 17.90 1.91
C ASP A 70 -8.67 16.93 2.61
N LYS A 71 -9.85 16.66 2.03
CA LYS A 71 -10.86 15.80 2.66
C LYS A 71 -11.86 15.20 1.67
N ILE A 72 -12.45 14.10 2.12
CA ILE A 72 -13.60 13.46 1.47
C ILE A 72 -14.76 13.48 2.46
N VAL A 73 -15.89 14.06 2.07
CA VAL A 73 -17.15 14.02 2.85
C VAL A 73 -18.08 12.98 2.22
N ILE A 74 -18.49 12.00 3.00
CA ILE A 74 -19.32 10.88 2.58
C ILE A 74 -20.65 10.95 3.31
N THR A 75 -21.76 11.15 2.60
CA THR A 75 -23.12 11.07 3.11
C THR A 75 -23.80 9.83 2.55
N SER A 76 -23.91 8.81 3.39
CA SER A 76 -24.42 7.50 2.99
C SER A 76 -25.85 7.26 3.47
N PRO A 77 -26.71 6.67 2.61
CA PRO A 77 -28.01 6.16 3.04
C PRO A 77 -27.89 4.89 3.89
N GLY A 78 -26.67 4.32 3.99
CA GLY A 78 -26.37 3.04 4.62
C GLY A 78 -26.45 1.86 3.66
N TYR A 79 -25.68 0.81 3.92
CA TYR A 79 -25.51 -0.34 3.04
C TYR A 79 -26.81 -1.02 2.58
N LYS A 80 -27.89 -0.97 3.39
CA LYS A 80 -29.21 -1.52 3.04
C LYS A 80 -29.91 -0.82 1.86
N HIS A 81 -29.42 0.38 1.50
CA HIS A 81 -29.99 1.21 0.45
C HIS A 81 -29.06 1.33 -0.78
N PHE A 82 -28.03 0.52 -0.85
CA PHE A 82 -27.15 0.49 -2.01
C PHE A 82 -27.91 0.01 -3.24
N LYS A 83 -27.56 0.63 -4.37
CA LYS A 83 -28.17 0.32 -5.67
C LYS A 83 -27.36 -0.73 -6.41
N THR A 84 -28.03 -1.63 -7.13
CA THR A 84 -27.36 -2.48 -8.11
C THR A 84 -26.78 -1.62 -9.22
N PRO A 85 -25.48 -1.70 -9.52
CA PRO A 85 -24.86 -0.90 -10.57
C PRO A 85 -25.34 -1.39 -11.95
N HIS A 86 -25.61 -0.44 -12.86
CA HIS A 86 -26.01 -0.73 -14.24
C HIS A 86 -24.83 -0.78 -15.23
N GLN A 87 -23.61 -0.64 -14.72
CA GLN A 87 -22.39 -0.65 -15.51
C GLN A 87 -21.27 -1.38 -14.75
N VAL A 88 -20.20 -1.70 -15.47
CA VAL A 88 -18.99 -2.30 -14.89
C VAL A 88 -18.41 -1.34 -13.84
N LEU A 89 -18.08 -1.87 -12.67
CA LEU A 89 -17.36 -1.18 -11.62
C LEU A 89 -15.87 -1.19 -11.98
N TYR A 90 -15.39 -0.06 -12.49
CA TYR A 90 -14.03 0.05 -13.00
C TYR A 90 -13.03 0.36 -11.88
N THR A 91 -12.06 -0.53 -11.69
CA THR A 91 -11.07 -0.47 -10.60
C THR A 91 -9.70 0.08 -11.03
N GLY A 92 -9.51 0.39 -12.32
CA GLY A 92 -8.18 0.77 -12.85
C GLY A 92 -7.18 -0.35 -12.66
N ASN A 93 -5.96 -0.03 -12.18
CA ASN A 93 -4.96 -1.01 -11.80
C ASN A 93 -4.93 -1.30 -10.29
N SER A 94 -5.93 -0.83 -9.54
CA SER A 94 -5.99 -0.94 -8.08
C SER A 94 -6.30 -2.35 -7.61
N GLY A 95 -5.29 -3.12 -7.22
CA GLY A 95 -5.49 -4.42 -6.59
C GLY A 95 -6.22 -4.33 -5.24
N THR A 96 -6.08 -3.22 -4.52
CA THR A 96 -6.79 -2.98 -3.25
C THR A 96 -8.27 -2.79 -3.50
N THR A 97 -8.64 -1.88 -4.38
CA THR A 97 -10.06 -1.66 -4.76
C THR A 97 -10.69 -2.97 -5.21
N THR A 98 -10.07 -3.66 -6.18
CA THR A 98 -10.62 -4.89 -6.75
C THR A 98 -10.88 -5.94 -5.69
N ARG A 99 -9.91 -6.23 -4.83
CA ARG A 99 -10.02 -7.34 -3.86
C ARG A 99 -10.92 -7.04 -2.67
N LEU A 100 -10.81 -5.82 -2.10
CA LEU A 100 -11.64 -5.44 -0.95
C LEU A 100 -13.11 -5.28 -1.35
N VAL A 101 -13.35 -4.61 -2.48
CA VAL A 101 -14.72 -4.39 -2.98
C VAL A 101 -15.35 -5.71 -3.45
N ALA A 102 -14.57 -6.64 -4.04
CA ALA A 102 -15.09 -7.97 -4.38
C ALA A 102 -15.62 -8.71 -3.14
N GLY A 103 -14.83 -8.75 -2.05
CA GLY A 103 -15.27 -9.34 -0.78
C GLY A 103 -16.54 -8.67 -0.24
N LEU A 104 -16.57 -7.34 -0.25
CA LEU A 104 -17.73 -6.57 0.20
C LEU A 104 -18.99 -6.84 -0.65
N LEU A 105 -18.88 -6.82 -1.98
CA LEU A 105 -20.03 -7.05 -2.87
C LEU A 105 -20.58 -8.47 -2.77
N CYS A 106 -19.70 -9.47 -2.56
CA CYS A 106 -20.13 -10.83 -2.22
C CYS A 106 -20.96 -10.82 -0.94
N GLY A 107 -20.48 -10.14 0.11
CA GLY A 107 -21.18 -10.01 1.39
C GLY A 107 -22.55 -9.33 1.27
N LEU A 108 -22.61 -8.23 0.51
CA LEU A 108 -23.84 -7.48 0.26
C LEU A 108 -24.83 -8.23 -0.65
N GLY A 109 -24.39 -9.25 -1.40
CA GLY A 109 -25.21 -9.93 -2.37
C GLY A 109 -25.68 -9.03 -3.53
N ILE A 110 -24.84 -8.07 -3.93
CA ILE A 110 -25.14 -7.13 -5.04
C ILE A 110 -24.60 -7.71 -6.35
N GLU A 111 -25.48 -7.94 -7.33
CA GLU A 111 -25.09 -8.33 -8.67
C GLU A 111 -24.23 -7.26 -9.30
N SER A 112 -23.01 -7.63 -9.73
CA SER A 112 -22.03 -6.66 -10.21
C SER A 112 -20.91 -7.30 -11.02
N VAL A 113 -20.24 -6.48 -11.83
CA VAL A 113 -19.03 -6.85 -12.57
C VAL A 113 -17.92 -5.88 -12.19
N LEU A 114 -16.81 -6.41 -11.69
CA LEU A 114 -15.58 -5.66 -11.41
C LEU A 114 -14.57 -5.91 -12.52
N SER A 115 -14.02 -4.84 -13.10
CA SER A 115 -12.97 -4.93 -14.11
C SER A 115 -12.03 -3.72 -13.99
N GLY A 116 -10.88 -3.80 -14.64
CA GLY A 116 -9.90 -2.72 -14.63
C GLY A 116 -9.08 -2.68 -15.91
N ASP A 117 -7.86 -2.16 -15.82
CA ASP A 117 -6.96 -2.03 -16.93
C ASP A 117 -6.22 -3.36 -17.25
N GLU A 118 -5.31 -3.31 -18.23
CA GLU A 118 -4.51 -4.47 -18.63
C GLU A 118 -3.59 -4.96 -17.50
N SER A 119 -3.14 -4.09 -16.61
CA SER A 119 -2.26 -4.45 -15.49
C SER A 119 -3.01 -5.31 -14.47
N ILE A 120 -4.20 -4.87 -14.01
CA ILE A 120 -4.99 -5.67 -13.07
C ILE A 120 -5.51 -6.95 -13.72
N GLY A 121 -5.75 -6.93 -15.04
CA GLY A 121 -6.17 -8.08 -15.83
C GLY A 121 -5.17 -9.24 -15.84
N LYS A 122 -3.92 -8.98 -15.51
CA LYS A 122 -2.83 -9.99 -15.41
C LYS A 122 -2.57 -10.47 -13.97
N ARG A 123 -3.21 -9.84 -12.98
CA ARG A 123 -2.96 -10.14 -11.56
C ARG A 123 -3.92 -11.23 -11.07
N PRO A 124 -3.41 -12.28 -10.37
CA PRO A 124 -4.25 -13.39 -9.92
C PRO A 124 -5.29 -12.96 -8.87
N MET A 125 -6.51 -13.45 -9.04
CA MET A 125 -7.65 -13.23 -8.14
C MET A 125 -8.08 -14.51 -7.42
N ASP A 126 -7.55 -15.69 -7.79
CA ASP A 126 -7.85 -16.97 -7.17
C ASP A 126 -7.65 -16.95 -5.64
N ARG A 127 -6.63 -16.22 -5.16
CA ARG A 127 -6.32 -16.08 -3.73
C ARG A 127 -7.45 -15.47 -2.90
N ILE A 128 -8.32 -14.63 -3.49
CA ILE A 128 -9.53 -14.13 -2.82
C ILE A 128 -10.76 -14.95 -3.20
N MET A 129 -10.82 -15.49 -4.41
CA MET A 129 -11.96 -16.25 -4.88
C MET A 129 -12.15 -17.57 -4.12
N LYS A 130 -11.05 -18.28 -3.84
CA LYS A 130 -11.08 -19.52 -3.05
C LYS A 130 -11.79 -19.36 -1.69
N PRO A 131 -11.30 -18.46 -0.79
CA PRO A 131 -11.97 -18.27 0.49
C PRO A 131 -13.40 -17.71 0.35
N LEU A 132 -13.66 -16.78 -0.59
CA LEU A 132 -15.00 -16.26 -0.80
C LEU A 132 -15.97 -17.35 -1.28
N THR A 133 -15.54 -18.25 -2.16
CA THR A 133 -16.34 -19.41 -2.60
C THR A 133 -16.59 -20.36 -1.43
N SER A 134 -15.63 -20.55 -0.53
CA SER A 134 -15.83 -21.33 0.70
C SER A 134 -16.86 -20.69 1.63
N MET A 135 -17.01 -19.35 1.58
CA MET A 135 -18.09 -18.61 2.25
C MET A 135 -19.43 -18.68 1.49
N ASN A 136 -19.58 -19.52 0.48
CA ASN A 136 -20.75 -19.64 -0.40
C ASN A 136 -20.97 -18.43 -1.32
N ALA A 137 -19.96 -17.57 -1.56
CA ALA A 137 -20.09 -16.49 -2.52
C ALA A 137 -20.23 -17.03 -3.95
N ASN A 138 -21.12 -16.40 -4.73
CA ASN A 138 -21.26 -16.68 -6.15
C ASN A 138 -20.41 -15.68 -6.96
N ILE A 139 -19.14 -16.02 -7.12
CA ILE A 139 -18.14 -15.21 -7.82
C ILE A 139 -17.45 -16.05 -8.89
N THR A 140 -17.34 -15.51 -10.10
CA THR A 140 -16.63 -16.13 -11.23
C THR A 140 -15.66 -15.13 -11.89
N ALA A 141 -14.66 -15.63 -12.61
CA ALA A 141 -13.60 -14.87 -13.25
C ALA A 141 -13.26 -15.45 -14.62
N ILE A 142 -12.50 -14.72 -15.44
CA ILE A 142 -11.90 -15.28 -16.65
C ILE A 142 -10.82 -16.30 -16.25
N ASP A 143 -10.83 -17.46 -16.88
CA ASP A 143 -9.91 -18.57 -16.60
C ASP A 143 -9.84 -18.93 -15.10
N ASP A 144 -10.96 -18.72 -14.38
CA ASP A 144 -11.10 -18.91 -12.93
C ASP A 144 -10.08 -18.12 -12.09
N ASN A 145 -9.44 -17.12 -12.64
CA ASN A 145 -8.32 -16.43 -11.97
C ASN A 145 -8.21 -14.92 -12.25
N TYR A 146 -8.74 -14.39 -13.35
CA TYR A 146 -8.47 -13.01 -13.76
C TYR A 146 -9.73 -12.17 -13.89
N THR A 147 -9.60 -10.84 -13.77
CA THR A 147 -10.71 -9.92 -14.03
C THR A 147 -11.15 -9.98 -15.50
N PRO A 148 -12.43 -9.71 -15.79
CA PRO A 148 -13.50 -9.25 -14.90
C PRO A 148 -13.99 -10.32 -13.90
N LEU A 149 -14.29 -9.86 -12.68
CA LEU A 149 -14.97 -10.67 -11.68
C LEU A 149 -16.48 -10.44 -11.79
N ILE A 150 -17.25 -11.51 -11.94
CA ILE A 150 -18.70 -11.48 -11.99
C ILE A 150 -19.22 -11.99 -10.67
N ILE A 151 -19.97 -11.14 -9.96
CA ILE A 151 -20.55 -11.43 -8.64
C ILE A 151 -22.05 -11.48 -8.79
N LYS A 152 -22.66 -12.56 -8.25
CA LYS A 152 -24.12 -12.73 -8.18
C LYS A 152 -24.57 -12.87 -6.73
N PRO A 153 -25.82 -12.50 -6.44
CA PRO A 153 -26.38 -12.66 -5.09
C PRO A 153 -26.23 -14.08 -4.57
N ALA A 154 -25.77 -14.19 -3.32
CA ALA A 154 -25.68 -15.44 -2.57
C ALA A 154 -25.76 -15.14 -1.07
N GLU A 155 -26.20 -16.10 -0.27
CA GLU A 155 -26.16 -16.00 1.19
C GLU A 155 -24.76 -16.39 1.68
N ILE A 156 -24.06 -15.46 2.32
CA ILE A 156 -22.70 -15.67 2.82
C ILE A 156 -22.74 -16.40 4.16
N LYS A 157 -21.94 -17.45 4.26
CA LYS A 157 -21.72 -18.26 5.46
C LYS A 157 -20.43 -17.88 6.15
N GLY A 158 -20.40 -18.00 7.47
CA GLY A 158 -19.15 -17.94 8.21
C GLY A 158 -18.27 -19.15 7.92
N ILE A 159 -16.95 -18.97 8.02
CA ILE A 159 -15.96 -20.03 7.81
C ILE A 159 -14.86 -20.00 8.87
N ASN A 160 -14.22 -21.15 9.05
CA ASN A 160 -12.92 -21.22 9.72
C ASN A 160 -11.85 -21.33 8.60
N TYR A 161 -11.05 -20.31 8.45
CA TYR A 161 -10.09 -20.21 7.34
C TYR A 161 -8.65 -20.10 7.84
N GLU A 162 -7.80 -21.02 7.43
CA GLU A 162 -6.36 -20.91 7.60
C GLU A 162 -5.76 -20.28 6.33
N MET A 163 -5.07 -19.15 6.48
CA MET A 163 -4.50 -18.42 5.34
C MET A 163 -3.35 -19.23 4.72
N GLU A 164 -3.40 -19.41 3.41
CA GLU A 164 -2.34 -20.08 2.63
C GLU A 164 -1.17 -19.13 2.30
N VAL A 165 -1.42 -17.81 2.36
CA VAL A 165 -0.44 -16.75 2.06
C VAL A 165 -0.57 -15.60 3.07
N ALA A 166 0.54 -14.99 3.44
CA ALA A 166 0.56 -13.81 4.32
C ALA A 166 0.13 -12.54 3.54
N SER A 167 -1.16 -12.41 3.25
CA SER A 167 -1.71 -11.32 2.44
C SER A 167 -2.83 -10.56 3.15
N ALA A 168 -2.56 -9.30 3.52
CA ALA A 168 -3.57 -8.43 4.11
C ALA A 168 -4.76 -8.18 3.18
N GLN A 169 -4.60 -8.26 1.85
CA GLN A 169 -5.71 -8.09 0.91
C GLN A 169 -6.65 -9.31 0.91
N VAL A 170 -6.11 -10.52 1.02
CA VAL A 170 -6.91 -11.75 1.16
C VAL A 170 -7.68 -11.71 2.48
N LYS A 171 -6.99 -11.43 3.59
CA LYS A 171 -7.61 -11.24 4.90
C LYS A 171 -8.73 -10.20 4.85
N SER A 172 -8.47 -9.03 4.28
CA SER A 172 -9.47 -7.97 4.17
C SER A 172 -10.69 -8.37 3.33
N ALA A 173 -10.49 -9.08 2.21
CA ALA A 173 -11.61 -9.55 1.39
C ALA A 173 -12.54 -10.48 2.18
N ILE A 174 -11.98 -11.42 2.96
CA ILE A 174 -12.74 -12.31 3.84
C ILE A 174 -13.47 -11.51 4.93
N LEU A 175 -12.77 -10.57 5.58
CA LEU A 175 -13.34 -9.74 6.64
C LEU A 175 -14.50 -8.88 6.14
N PHE A 176 -14.39 -8.25 4.95
CA PHE A 176 -15.50 -7.48 4.37
C PHE A 176 -16.70 -8.37 4.00
N ALA A 177 -16.46 -9.58 3.49
CA ALA A 177 -17.54 -10.53 3.22
C ALA A 177 -18.21 -11.02 4.53
N SER A 178 -17.40 -11.29 5.56
CA SER A 178 -17.87 -11.79 6.85
C SER A 178 -18.76 -10.82 7.63
N LEU A 179 -18.73 -9.52 7.30
CA LEU A 179 -19.66 -8.53 7.87
C LEU A 179 -21.14 -8.94 7.72
N PHE A 180 -21.44 -9.69 6.67
CA PHE A 180 -22.79 -10.10 6.29
C PHE A 180 -23.05 -11.61 6.49
N ALA A 181 -22.06 -12.35 7.00
CA ALA A 181 -22.18 -13.78 7.21
C ALA A 181 -23.24 -14.12 8.28
N ASN A 182 -23.96 -15.19 8.03
CA ASN A 182 -25.00 -15.70 8.94
C ASN A 182 -24.44 -16.53 10.10
N GLU A 183 -23.13 -16.77 10.10
CA GLU A 183 -22.40 -17.49 11.13
C GLU A 183 -21.09 -16.75 11.44
N LYS A 184 -20.44 -17.11 12.55
CA LYS A 184 -19.12 -16.60 12.92
C LYS A 184 -18.07 -16.99 11.89
N THR A 185 -17.13 -16.06 11.59
CA THR A 185 -15.95 -16.33 10.77
C THR A 185 -14.70 -16.24 11.64
N THR A 186 -13.82 -17.24 11.53
CA THR A 186 -12.48 -17.17 12.13
C THR A 186 -11.41 -17.25 11.05
N ILE A 187 -10.36 -16.46 11.21
CA ILE A 187 -9.19 -16.44 10.32
C ILE A 187 -7.96 -16.75 11.17
N LYS A 188 -7.17 -17.73 10.74
CA LYS A 188 -5.84 -17.98 11.28
C LYS A 188 -4.81 -17.48 10.26
N GLU A 189 -4.02 -16.52 10.68
CA GLU A 189 -2.94 -15.97 9.84
C GLU A 189 -1.74 -16.92 9.78
N LEU A 190 -1.10 -17.01 8.63
CA LEU A 190 0.14 -17.76 8.43
C LEU A 190 1.35 -17.05 9.08
N GLY A 191 1.31 -15.73 9.17
CA GLY A 191 2.29 -14.83 9.77
C GLY A 191 1.67 -13.46 9.91
N THR A 192 2.36 -12.53 10.58
CA THR A 192 1.84 -11.17 10.79
C THR A 192 1.54 -10.48 9.47
N THR A 193 0.29 -10.07 9.24
CA THR A 193 -0.08 -9.21 8.13
C THR A 193 -0.63 -7.87 8.66
N ARG A 194 -0.73 -6.87 7.77
CA ARG A 194 -1.26 -5.54 8.12
C ARG A 194 -2.66 -5.65 8.72
N ASN A 195 -2.89 -5.00 9.85
CA ASN A 195 -4.14 -5.03 10.61
C ASN A 195 -5.04 -3.81 10.40
N HIS A 196 -4.85 -3.06 9.33
CA HIS A 196 -5.64 -1.84 9.06
C HIS A 196 -7.15 -2.11 8.97
N THR A 197 -7.59 -3.27 8.49
CA THR A 197 -9.02 -3.61 8.44
C THR A 197 -9.58 -3.80 9.84
N GLU A 198 -8.86 -4.49 10.69
CA GLU A 198 -9.21 -4.75 12.07
C GLU A 198 -9.31 -3.45 12.88
N THR A 199 -8.27 -2.62 12.85
CA THR A 199 -8.25 -1.34 13.58
C THR A 199 -9.35 -0.39 13.09
N MET A 200 -9.63 -0.38 11.80
CA MET A 200 -10.69 0.45 11.24
C MET A 200 -12.09 -0.11 11.48
N PHE A 201 -12.25 -1.43 11.57
CA PHE A 201 -13.53 -2.02 12.00
C PHE A 201 -13.88 -1.56 13.41
N GLU A 202 -12.91 -1.61 14.35
CA GLU A 202 -13.10 -1.09 15.71
C GLU A 202 -13.45 0.40 15.71
N HIS A 203 -12.75 1.22 14.89
CA HIS A 203 -13.01 2.67 14.78
C HIS A 203 -14.44 2.98 14.30
N PHE A 204 -15.00 2.15 13.40
CA PHE A 204 -16.37 2.25 12.91
C PHE A 204 -17.38 1.43 13.74
N ASN A 205 -17.02 1.04 14.96
CA ASN A 205 -17.84 0.23 15.92
C ASN A 205 -18.27 -1.15 15.39
N ILE A 206 -17.49 -1.75 14.50
CA ILE A 206 -17.72 -3.13 14.09
C ILE A 206 -16.96 -4.04 15.06
N PRO A 207 -17.67 -4.97 15.75
CA PRO A 207 -17.01 -5.87 16.68
C PRO A 207 -16.10 -6.85 15.94
N ILE A 208 -14.89 -6.96 16.41
CA ILE A 208 -13.86 -7.88 15.92
C ILE A 208 -12.97 -8.26 17.11
N ASP A 209 -12.62 -9.52 17.22
CA ASP A 209 -11.67 -10.01 18.22
C ASP A 209 -10.38 -10.46 17.53
N THR A 210 -9.24 -9.99 18.05
CA THR A 210 -7.91 -10.28 17.48
C THR A 210 -6.98 -10.77 18.59
N SER A 211 -6.42 -11.95 18.42
CA SER A 211 -5.44 -12.54 19.34
C SER A 211 -4.44 -13.42 18.58
N ASP A 212 -3.16 -13.30 18.86
CA ASP A 212 -2.07 -14.20 18.43
C ASP A 212 -2.28 -14.91 17.07
N HIS A 213 -2.38 -14.16 15.98
CA HIS A 213 -2.66 -14.66 14.63
C HIS A 213 -4.07 -15.23 14.39
N PHE A 214 -4.99 -15.06 15.33
CA PHE A 214 -6.39 -15.40 15.15
C PHE A 214 -7.25 -14.15 15.12
N ILE A 215 -8.20 -14.13 14.18
CA ILE A 215 -9.17 -13.06 14.05
C ILE A 215 -10.55 -13.70 14.04
N GLU A 216 -11.44 -13.15 14.84
CA GLU A 216 -12.81 -13.62 14.96
C GLU A 216 -13.80 -12.50 14.63
N MET A 217 -14.68 -12.76 13.67
CA MET A 217 -15.80 -11.88 13.32
C MET A 217 -17.09 -12.52 13.79
N PRO A 218 -17.90 -11.82 14.59
CA PRO A 218 -19.21 -12.34 14.99
C PRO A 218 -20.17 -12.37 13.81
N GLN A 219 -21.22 -13.17 13.93
CA GLN A 219 -22.35 -13.18 13.01
C GLN A 219 -22.92 -11.76 12.84
N SER A 220 -23.16 -11.35 11.56
CA SER A 220 -23.81 -10.07 11.23
C SER A 220 -23.14 -8.84 11.85
N GLY A 221 -21.79 -8.83 11.89
CA GLY A 221 -21.01 -7.74 12.49
C GLY A 221 -21.34 -6.35 11.96
N ILE A 222 -21.84 -6.24 10.72
CA ILE A 222 -22.24 -4.98 10.08
C ILE A 222 -23.35 -4.23 10.83
N SER A 223 -24.16 -4.92 11.65
CA SER A 223 -25.28 -4.28 12.36
C SER A 223 -24.86 -3.21 13.37
N HIS A 224 -23.60 -3.20 13.77
CA HIS A 224 -23.03 -2.28 14.76
C HIS A 224 -22.36 -1.06 14.11
N ILE A 225 -22.18 -1.03 12.78
CA ILE A 225 -21.47 0.05 12.10
C ILE A 225 -22.09 1.41 12.36
N GLN A 226 -21.24 2.40 12.66
CA GLN A 226 -21.62 3.79 12.85
C GLN A 226 -20.75 4.70 11.98
N PRO A 227 -21.30 5.86 11.53
CA PRO A 227 -20.47 6.87 10.87
C PRO A 227 -19.41 7.41 11.83
N ALA A 228 -18.22 7.61 11.34
CA ALA A 228 -17.10 8.16 12.10
C ALA A 228 -16.22 9.01 11.19
N ASP A 229 -15.69 10.10 11.74
CA ASP A 229 -14.65 10.87 11.06
C ASP A 229 -13.31 10.15 11.24
N PHE A 230 -12.44 10.28 10.24
CA PHE A 230 -11.15 9.61 10.26
C PHE A 230 -10.04 10.51 9.71
N ASP A 231 -8.99 10.70 10.50
CA ASP A 231 -7.77 11.40 10.09
C ASP A 231 -6.78 10.38 9.52
N VAL A 232 -6.53 10.44 8.21
CA VAL A 232 -5.60 9.52 7.55
C VAL A 232 -4.17 9.94 7.89
N PRO A 233 -3.35 9.05 8.49
CA PRO A 233 -1.94 9.34 8.72
C PRO A 233 -1.17 9.38 7.41
N GLY A 234 -0.01 10.04 7.40
CA GLY A 234 0.92 9.98 6.27
C GLY A 234 1.38 8.56 5.99
N ASP A 235 1.44 8.19 4.71
CA ASP A 235 1.81 6.83 4.28
C ASP A 235 3.29 6.55 4.53
N ILE A 236 3.59 5.55 5.36
CA ILE A 236 4.97 5.10 5.62
C ILE A 236 5.69 4.67 4.34
N SER A 237 4.98 4.08 3.36
CA SER A 237 5.56 3.75 2.06
C SER A 237 6.00 5.00 1.28
N SER A 238 5.24 6.09 1.39
CA SER A 238 5.61 7.38 0.80
C SER A 238 6.75 8.04 1.57
N ALA A 239 6.71 7.98 2.90
CA ALA A 239 7.78 8.48 3.76
C ALA A 239 9.11 7.75 3.54
N ALA A 240 9.07 6.46 3.21
CA ALA A 240 10.23 5.61 2.98
C ALA A 240 11.24 6.18 1.98
N TYR A 241 10.75 6.83 0.92
CA TYR A 241 11.62 7.46 -0.10
C TYR A 241 12.41 8.62 0.49
N PHE A 242 11.79 9.46 1.32
CA PHE A 242 12.45 10.59 1.98
C PHE A 242 13.34 10.13 3.14
N ILE A 243 12.95 9.06 3.85
CA ILE A 243 13.78 8.40 4.84
C ILE A 243 15.09 7.94 4.20
N VAL A 244 15.01 7.19 3.09
CA VAL A 244 16.20 6.70 2.38
C VAL A 244 16.98 7.87 1.78
N ALA A 245 16.32 8.84 1.14
CA ALA A 245 16.98 10.02 0.60
C ALA A 245 17.84 10.75 1.65
N GLY A 246 17.29 10.98 2.85
CA GLY A 246 18.02 11.61 3.95
C GLY A 246 19.20 10.79 4.46
N LEU A 247 19.08 9.45 4.48
CA LEU A 247 20.14 8.56 4.96
C LEU A 247 21.33 8.44 3.98
N ILE A 248 21.05 8.46 2.65
CA ILE A 248 22.10 8.20 1.64
C ILE A 248 22.73 9.47 1.07
N THR A 249 22.11 10.65 1.25
CA THR A 249 22.61 11.91 0.64
C THR A 249 23.44 12.69 1.63
N PRO A 250 24.73 12.95 1.36
CA PRO A 250 25.61 13.68 2.26
C PRO A 250 25.07 15.05 2.69
N GLY A 251 25.13 15.33 4.00
CA GLY A 251 24.70 16.60 4.59
C GLY A 251 23.19 16.74 4.80
N SER A 252 22.40 15.74 4.44
CA SER A 252 20.93 15.80 4.57
C SER A 252 20.46 15.67 6.01
N ASP A 253 19.35 16.39 6.31
CA ASP A 253 18.59 16.36 7.58
C ASP A 253 17.11 16.62 7.27
N ILE A 254 16.31 15.58 7.24
CA ILE A 254 14.90 15.61 6.81
C ILE A 254 14.01 15.20 7.98
N THR A 255 12.92 15.94 8.18
CA THR A 255 11.82 15.54 9.07
C THR A 255 10.56 15.29 8.25
N VAL A 256 9.96 14.11 8.40
CA VAL A 256 8.66 13.76 7.82
C VAL A 256 7.63 13.69 8.95
N HIS A 257 6.61 14.55 8.88
CA HIS A 257 5.60 14.67 9.94
C HIS A 257 4.41 13.74 9.74
N ASN A 258 3.75 13.42 10.86
CA ASN A 258 2.46 12.70 10.91
C ASN A 258 2.46 11.38 10.13
N VAL A 259 3.53 10.62 10.18
CA VAL A 259 3.66 9.34 9.48
C VAL A 259 3.02 8.23 10.31
N GLY A 260 2.20 7.37 9.69
CA GLY A 260 1.69 6.16 10.32
C GLY A 260 2.83 5.20 10.69
N ILE A 261 2.87 4.79 11.95
CA ILE A 261 3.90 3.88 12.48
C ILE A 261 3.30 2.58 13.02
N ASN A 262 2.23 2.12 12.41
CA ASN A 262 1.63 0.83 12.77
C ASN A 262 2.70 -0.28 12.78
N PRO A 263 2.84 -1.05 13.88
CA PRO A 263 3.87 -2.09 13.99
C PRO A 263 3.82 -3.15 12.88
N THR A 264 2.64 -3.42 12.32
CA THR A 264 2.47 -4.38 11.21
C THR A 264 2.89 -3.80 9.85
N ARG A 265 3.31 -2.52 9.80
CA ARG A 265 3.56 -1.76 8.57
C ARG A 265 4.91 -1.04 8.56
N SER A 266 5.49 -0.80 9.71
CA SER A 266 6.67 0.06 9.90
C SER A 266 8.00 -0.69 9.86
N GLY A 267 8.09 -1.79 9.10
CA GLY A 267 9.31 -2.60 8.99
C GLY A 267 10.54 -1.82 8.50
N ILE A 268 10.35 -0.79 7.68
CA ILE A 268 11.46 0.07 7.25
C ILE A 268 12.14 0.80 8.44
N ILE A 269 11.40 1.18 9.47
CA ILE A 269 11.96 1.82 10.67
C ILE A 269 12.89 0.83 11.38
N ASP A 270 12.45 -0.42 11.52
CA ASP A 270 13.26 -1.47 12.15
C ASP A 270 14.49 -1.80 11.31
N ILE A 271 14.34 -1.87 9.98
CA ILE A 271 15.44 -2.10 9.03
C ILE A 271 16.50 -1.00 9.18
N VAL A 272 16.10 0.27 9.11
CA VAL A 272 17.02 1.41 9.25
C VAL A 272 17.70 1.40 10.61
N THR A 273 16.96 1.10 11.68
CA THR A 273 17.51 1.01 13.05
C THR A 273 18.55 -0.12 13.15
N GLN A 274 18.26 -1.31 12.60
CA GLN A 274 19.20 -2.45 12.60
C GLN A 274 20.43 -2.20 11.72
N MET A 275 20.28 -1.42 10.65
CA MET A 275 21.42 -0.95 9.84
C MET A 275 22.24 0.16 10.53
N GLU A 276 21.86 0.59 11.73
CA GLU A 276 22.46 1.72 12.45
C GLU A 276 22.37 3.05 11.68
N GLY A 277 21.30 3.22 10.89
CA GLY A 277 20.96 4.49 10.25
C GLY A 277 20.50 5.54 11.26
N ASN A 278 20.82 6.80 11.00
CA ASN A 278 20.49 7.91 11.88
C ASN A 278 19.01 8.31 11.73
N ILE A 279 18.14 7.63 12.47
CA ILE A 279 16.68 7.82 12.49
C ILE A 279 16.20 8.10 13.91
N THR A 280 15.30 9.07 14.06
CA THR A 280 14.69 9.43 15.34
C THR A 280 13.18 9.62 15.17
N LEU A 281 12.39 8.98 16.06
CA LEU A 281 10.96 9.13 16.14
C LEU A 281 10.59 10.02 17.31
N PHE A 282 9.73 11.03 17.08
CA PHE A 282 9.23 11.93 18.11
C PHE A 282 7.77 12.34 17.82
N ASN A 283 7.13 13.06 18.72
CA ASN A 283 5.70 13.42 18.63
C ASN A 283 4.80 12.21 18.35
N GLN A 284 5.10 11.08 19.01
CA GLN A 284 4.32 9.87 18.84
C GLN A 284 2.93 10.03 19.45
N THR A 285 1.91 9.64 18.70
CA THR A 285 0.52 9.62 19.12
C THR A 285 0.02 8.19 19.30
N LYS A 286 -1.03 8.05 20.12
CA LYS A 286 -1.82 6.83 20.26
C LYS A 286 -3.23 7.14 19.77
N GLY A 287 -3.80 6.29 18.96
CA GLY A 287 -5.15 6.48 18.40
C GLY A 287 -5.59 5.24 17.66
N ALA A 288 -6.60 5.37 16.81
CA ALA A 288 -7.01 4.29 15.90
C ALA A 288 -5.84 3.81 15.04
N GLU A 289 -4.94 4.74 14.69
CA GLU A 289 -3.66 4.44 14.02
C GLU A 289 -2.55 5.28 14.68
N PRO A 290 -1.47 4.66 15.18
CA PRO A 290 -0.37 5.39 15.80
C PRO A 290 0.44 6.16 14.75
N THR A 291 0.85 7.40 15.09
CA THR A 291 1.68 8.25 14.21
C THR A 291 2.92 8.77 14.92
N ALA A 292 3.91 9.18 14.13
CA ALA A 292 5.10 9.88 14.61
C ALA A 292 5.60 10.92 13.59
N SER A 293 6.42 11.84 14.06
CA SER A 293 7.37 12.56 13.22
C SER A 293 8.66 11.77 13.12
N ILE A 294 9.20 11.59 11.93
CA ILE A 294 10.41 10.82 11.66
C ILE A 294 11.49 11.76 11.15
N ARG A 295 12.58 11.92 11.92
CA ARG A 295 13.77 12.66 11.48
C ARG A 295 14.84 11.69 11.06
N VAL A 296 15.47 11.94 9.92
CA VAL A 296 16.61 11.18 9.39
C VAL A 296 17.74 12.11 9.01
N GLN A 297 18.96 11.64 9.22
CA GLN A 297 20.18 12.37 8.87
C GLN A 297 21.14 11.46 8.12
N PHE A 298 22.00 12.04 7.30
CA PHE A 298 23.01 11.28 6.53
C PHE A 298 23.76 10.25 7.39
N SER A 299 23.89 9.04 6.87
CA SER A 299 24.42 7.87 7.59
C SER A 299 25.48 7.14 6.76
N PRO A 300 26.76 7.58 6.78
CA PRO A 300 27.82 7.05 5.91
C PRO A 300 28.29 5.64 6.27
N ASN A 301 27.95 5.13 7.45
CA ASN A 301 28.50 3.89 8.00
C ASN A 301 27.42 2.84 8.34
N MET A 302 26.35 2.79 7.53
CA MET A 302 25.30 1.80 7.75
C MET A 302 25.80 0.37 7.62
N LYS A 303 25.32 -0.52 8.49
CA LYS A 303 25.64 -1.94 8.46
C LYS A 303 24.79 -2.68 7.43
N PRO A 304 25.33 -3.76 6.84
CA PRO A 304 24.51 -4.66 6.03
C PRO A 304 23.49 -5.40 6.90
N LEU A 305 22.40 -5.84 6.29
CA LEU A 305 21.33 -6.55 7.00
C LEU A 305 20.83 -7.75 6.20
N HIS A 306 20.44 -8.81 6.92
CA HIS A 306 19.62 -9.89 6.39
C HIS A 306 18.16 -9.60 6.71
N ILE A 307 17.33 -9.42 5.67
CA ILE A 307 15.92 -9.09 5.76
C ILE A 307 15.14 -10.35 5.36
N GLU A 308 14.54 -11.01 6.34
CA GLU A 308 13.82 -12.27 6.16
C GLU A 308 12.73 -12.45 7.21
N GLY A 309 11.87 -13.46 7.05
CA GLY A 309 10.81 -13.81 7.98
C GLY A 309 9.77 -12.70 8.19
N ASP A 310 9.37 -12.45 9.44
CA ASP A 310 8.30 -11.50 9.78
C ASP A 310 8.60 -10.03 9.44
N LEU A 311 9.84 -9.70 9.17
CA LEU A 311 10.23 -8.34 8.77
C LEU A 311 9.78 -8.03 7.34
N VAL A 312 9.77 -9.04 6.46
CA VAL A 312 9.44 -8.90 5.04
C VAL A 312 7.99 -8.43 4.81
N PRO A 313 6.94 -9.07 5.33
CA PRO A 313 5.57 -8.61 5.12
C PRO A 313 5.32 -7.20 5.70
N ARG A 314 6.08 -6.78 6.72
CA ARG A 314 5.99 -5.45 7.34
C ARG A 314 6.65 -4.34 6.51
N ALA A 315 7.51 -4.70 5.54
CA ALA A 315 8.22 -3.79 4.66
C ALA A 315 8.11 -4.17 3.17
N ILE A 316 7.18 -5.06 2.81
CA ILE A 316 7.11 -5.66 1.47
C ILE A 316 7.02 -4.63 0.34
N ASP A 317 6.29 -3.54 0.57
CA ASP A 317 6.11 -2.50 -0.43
C ASP A 317 7.29 -1.52 -0.49
N GLU A 318 8.13 -1.48 0.54
CA GLU A 318 9.33 -0.65 0.66
C GLU A 318 10.59 -1.37 0.14
N ILE A 319 10.53 -2.69 -0.14
CA ILE A 319 11.68 -3.47 -0.60
C ILE A 319 12.46 -2.82 -1.75
N PRO A 320 11.83 -2.25 -2.81
CA PRO A 320 12.60 -1.59 -3.86
C PRO A 320 13.49 -0.45 -3.36
N ILE A 321 12.97 0.43 -2.52
CA ILE A 321 13.77 1.55 -1.98
C ILE A 321 14.76 1.09 -0.91
N ILE A 322 14.44 0.02 -0.16
CA ILE A 322 15.36 -0.62 0.78
C ILE A 322 16.53 -1.27 0.03
N ALA A 323 16.29 -1.84 -1.15
CA ALA A 323 17.37 -2.38 -1.98
C ALA A 323 18.38 -1.29 -2.37
N LEU A 324 17.90 -0.09 -2.74
CA LEU A 324 18.78 1.06 -2.96
C LEU A 324 19.54 1.46 -1.69
N LEU A 325 18.88 1.51 -0.52
CA LEU A 325 19.53 1.79 0.76
C LEU A 325 20.66 0.79 1.03
N CYS A 326 20.42 -0.50 0.81
CA CYS A 326 21.39 -1.57 1.03
C CYS A 326 22.63 -1.46 0.14
N THR A 327 22.56 -0.82 -1.04
CA THR A 327 23.76 -0.56 -1.85
C THR A 327 24.74 0.40 -1.19
N GLN A 328 24.27 1.20 -0.22
CA GLN A 328 25.07 2.19 0.52
C GLN A 328 25.54 1.65 1.90
N ALA A 329 25.30 0.38 2.18
CA ALA A 329 25.76 -0.27 3.43
C ALA A 329 27.22 -0.73 3.32
N ASN A 330 27.91 -0.88 4.47
CA ASN A 330 29.29 -1.34 4.55
C ASN A 330 29.39 -2.88 4.54
N GLY A 331 28.79 -3.54 3.54
CA GLY A 331 28.82 -4.99 3.37
C GLY A 331 27.61 -5.52 2.63
N THR A 332 27.61 -6.81 2.33
CA THR A 332 26.54 -7.46 1.56
C THR A 332 25.28 -7.63 2.39
N SER A 333 24.16 -7.10 1.88
CA SER A 333 22.83 -7.32 2.43
C SER A 333 22.09 -8.39 1.64
N ILE A 334 21.15 -9.08 2.29
CA ILE A 334 20.38 -10.17 1.69
C ILE A 334 18.90 -9.95 2.02
N ILE A 335 18.03 -10.05 1.02
CA ILE A 335 16.58 -10.04 1.17
C ILE A 335 16.07 -11.41 0.74
N LYS A 336 15.21 -12.04 1.57
CA LYS A 336 14.56 -13.34 1.31
C LYS A 336 13.08 -13.28 1.62
N ASP A 337 12.37 -14.38 1.37
CA ASP A 337 10.94 -14.56 1.69
C ASP A 337 10.02 -13.50 1.05
N ALA A 338 10.45 -12.89 -0.05
CA ALA A 338 9.77 -11.78 -0.72
C ALA A 338 9.11 -12.16 -2.07
N GLU A 339 8.73 -13.44 -2.28
CA GLU A 339 8.11 -13.91 -3.53
C GLU A 339 6.85 -13.13 -3.91
N GLU A 340 6.14 -12.58 -2.94
CA GLU A 340 4.96 -11.74 -3.16
C GLU A 340 5.25 -10.53 -4.07
N LEU A 341 6.51 -10.10 -4.16
CA LEU A 341 6.95 -9.02 -5.05
C LEU A 341 6.84 -9.37 -6.54
N LYS A 342 6.83 -10.67 -6.90
CA LYS A 342 6.75 -11.13 -8.29
C LYS A 342 5.38 -10.89 -8.92
N VAL A 343 4.34 -10.76 -8.10
CA VAL A 343 2.94 -10.62 -8.53
C VAL A 343 2.34 -9.25 -8.22
N LYS A 344 3.20 -8.24 -8.04
CA LYS A 344 2.81 -6.83 -7.90
C LYS A 344 2.56 -6.19 -9.28
N GLU A 345 2.66 -4.87 -9.39
CA GLU A 345 2.52 -4.12 -10.64
C GLU A 345 3.55 -4.58 -11.69
N THR A 346 4.75 -4.89 -11.25
CA THR A 346 5.82 -5.57 -11.99
C THR A 346 6.33 -6.76 -11.16
N ASN A 347 7.17 -7.61 -11.72
CA ASN A 347 8.04 -8.46 -10.91
C ASN A 347 9.10 -7.55 -10.26
N ARG A 348 8.80 -7.03 -9.06
CA ARG A 348 9.63 -6.03 -8.37
C ARG A 348 11.01 -6.55 -7.99
N ILE A 349 11.22 -7.86 -7.84
CA ILE A 349 12.55 -8.44 -7.60
C ILE A 349 13.43 -8.17 -8.81
N ASP A 350 13.02 -8.66 -9.98
CA ASP A 350 13.82 -8.55 -11.21
C ASP A 350 13.91 -7.10 -11.68
N THR A 351 12.80 -6.34 -11.63
CA THR A 351 12.77 -4.95 -12.09
C THR A 351 13.68 -4.07 -11.24
N THR A 352 13.65 -4.21 -9.90
CA THR A 352 14.55 -3.47 -8.99
C THR A 352 16.01 -3.78 -9.30
N ALA A 353 16.38 -5.07 -9.36
CA ALA A 353 17.74 -5.49 -9.63
C ALA A 353 18.23 -5.01 -11.00
N ASN A 354 17.41 -5.20 -12.05
CA ASN A 354 17.78 -4.82 -13.41
C ASN A 354 17.99 -3.31 -13.56
N MET A 355 17.10 -2.50 -12.99
CA MET A 355 17.20 -1.04 -13.12
C MET A 355 18.35 -0.47 -12.30
N LEU A 356 18.60 -0.96 -11.11
CA LEU A 356 19.75 -0.53 -10.32
C LEU A 356 21.08 -1.02 -10.94
N ASN A 357 21.13 -2.24 -11.45
CA ASN A 357 22.32 -2.75 -12.17
C ASN A 357 22.62 -1.93 -13.44
N LEU A 358 21.59 -1.45 -14.13
CA LEU A 358 21.76 -0.58 -15.30
C LEU A 358 22.42 0.77 -14.94
N LEU A 359 22.31 1.20 -13.70
CA LEU A 359 22.95 2.39 -13.13
C LEU A 359 24.35 2.10 -12.53
N GLY A 360 24.83 0.85 -12.59
CA GLY A 360 26.15 0.46 -12.10
C GLY A 360 26.15 -0.12 -10.68
N PHE A 361 24.99 -0.17 -10.01
CA PHE A 361 24.89 -0.89 -8.73
C PHE A 361 25.04 -2.41 -8.93
N THR A 362 25.27 -3.16 -7.86
CA THR A 362 25.53 -4.60 -7.92
C THR A 362 24.50 -5.39 -7.12
N LEU A 363 23.45 -5.84 -7.80
CA LEU A 363 22.37 -6.64 -7.24
C LEU A 363 22.22 -7.96 -7.99
N GLN A 364 22.05 -9.05 -7.26
CA GLN A 364 21.75 -10.37 -7.81
C GLN A 364 20.33 -10.78 -7.39
N PRO A 365 19.36 -10.85 -8.32
CA PRO A 365 18.03 -11.35 -7.99
C PRO A 365 18.09 -12.84 -7.65
N THR A 366 17.24 -13.28 -6.71
CA THR A 366 17.04 -14.69 -6.33
C THR A 366 15.58 -15.09 -6.57
N ASN A 367 15.23 -16.33 -6.31
CA ASN A 367 13.85 -16.78 -6.46
C ASN A 367 12.87 -16.07 -5.52
N ASP A 368 13.33 -15.60 -4.37
CA ASP A 368 12.52 -15.05 -3.28
C ASP A 368 13.02 -13.70 -2.75
N GLY A 369 13.99 -13.07 -3.46
CA GLY A 369 14.54 -11.80 -3.01
C GLY A 369 15.77 -11.35 -3.79
N MET A 370 16.79 -10.82 -3.11
CA MET A 370 17.99 -10.24 -3.74
C MET A 370 19.20 -10.35 -2.82
N ILE A 371 20.39 -10.52 -3.42
CA ILE A 371 21.70 -10.29 -2.78
C ILE A 371 22.21 -8.93 -3.29
N ILE A 372 22.58 -8.04 -2.37
CA ILE A 372 22.90 -6.65 -2.67
C ILE A 372 24.30 -6.35 -2.13
N HIS A 373 25.20 -5.97 -3.02
CA HIS A 373 26.56 -5.61 -2.66
C HIS A 373 26.74 -4.10 -2.55
N PRO A 374 27.65 -3.63 -1.65
CA PRO A 374 28.04 -2.22 -1.63
C PRO A 374 28.48 -1.76 -3.01
N SER A 375 27.89 -0.69 -3.48
CA SER A 375 28.19 -0.17 -4.82
C SER A 375 27.76 1.28 -4.96
N ALA A 376 28.44 2.02 -5.82
CA ALA A 376 28.10 3.39 -6.16
C ALA A 376 27.39 3.44 -7.51
N LEU A 377 26.73 4.55 -7.79
CA LEU A 377 26.23 4.85 -9.11
C LEU A 377 27.42 5.17 -10.01
N GLU A 378 27.68 4.33 -11.01
CA GLU A 378 28.84 4.43 -11.88
C GLU A 378 28.52 5.06 -13.24
N GLN A 379 27.26 4.99 -13.66
CA GLN A 379 26.84 5.50 -14.97
C GLN A 379 25.41 6.00 -14.94
N THR A 380 25.11 6.98 -15.78
CA THR A 380 23.74 7.41 -16.04
C THR A 380 23.20 6.68 -17.27
N ALA A 381 21.95 6.30 -17.20
CA ALA A 381 21.24 5.63 -18.26
C ALA A 381 19.79 6.13 -18.35
N THR A 382 19.14 5.88 -19.47
CA THR A 382 17.68 5.94 -19.50
C THR A 382 17.12 4.67 -18.88
N VAL A 383 16.38 4.83 -17.79
CA VAL A 383 15.75 3.75 -17.04
C VAL A 383 14.23 3.81 -17.18
N ASP A 384 13.55 2.74 -16.79
CA ASP A 384 12.09 2.64 -16.96
C ASP A 384 11.41 2.23 -15.65
N SER A 385 10.31 2.90 -15.32
CA SER A 385 9.47 2.51 -14.18
C SER A 385 8.57 1.31 -14.48
N PHE A 386 8.37 0.97 -15.75
CA PHE A 386 7.42 -0.05 -16.23
C PHE A 386 6.00 0.17 -15.69
N THR A 387 5.57 1.42 -15.57
CA THR A 387 4.32 1.83 -14.95
C THR A 387 4.18 1.45 -13.46
N ASP A 388 5.25 1.04 -12.80
CA ASP A 388 5.29 0.79 -11.37
C ASP A 388 5.77 2.04 -10.63
N HIS A 389 4.86 2.66 -9.86
CA HIS A 389 5.14 3.89 -9.11
C HIS A 389 6.30 3.73 -8.12
N ARG A 390 6.49 2.54 -7.53
CA ARG A 390 7.57 2.30 -6.55
C ARG A 390 8.92 2.24 -7.21
N ILE A 391 9.00 1.64 -8.39
CA ILE A 391 10.22 1.65 -9.20
C ILE A 391 10.53 3.08 -9.66
N GLY A 392 9.53 3.83 -10.13
CA GLY A 392 9.71 5.22 -10.54
C GLY A 392 10.27 6.11 -9.42
N MET A 393 9.70 6.03 -8.21
CA MET A 393 10.19 6.81 -7.06
C MET A 393 11.57 6.35 -6.58
N MET A 394 11.86 5.04 -6.56
CA MET A 394 13.18 4.50 -6.24
C MET A 394 14.25 5.05 -7.18
N LEU A 395 13.99 5.07 -8.49
CA LEU A 395 14.91 5.60 -9.49
C LEU A 395 15.13 7.12 -9.34
N ALA A 396 14.07 7.86 -8.96
CA ALA A 396 14.21 9.28 -8.67
C ALA A 396 15.10 9.53 -7.43
N ILE A 397 15.01 8.69 -6.39
CA ILE A 397 15.92 8.77 -5.23
C ILE A 397 17.35 8.34 -5.61
N ALA A 398 17.50 7.33 -6.48
CA ALA A 398 18.84 6.93 -6.95
C ALA A 398 19.58 8.07 -7.64
N SER A 399 18.87 9.01 -8.29
CA SER A 399 19.50 10.18 -8.93
C SER A 399 20.24 11.11 -7.97
N LEU A 400 19.95 11.05 -6.65
CA LEU A 400 20.67 11.82 -5.63
C LEU A 400 22.13 11.36 -5.43
N LEU A 401 22.47 10.19 -5.94
CA LEU A 401 23.83 9.62 -5.85
C LEU A 401 24.73 9.99 -7.03
N THR A 402 24.26 10.87 -7.93
CA THR A 402 25.04 11.38 -9.08
C THR A 402 24.80 12.88 -9.26
N SER A 403 25.81 13.56 -9.81
CA SER A 403 25.65 14.96 -10.28
C SER A 403 25.10 15.05 -11.70
N GLU A 404 24.94 13.92 -12.37
CA GLU A 404 24.43 13.85 -13.74
C GLU A 404 22.92 13.67 -13.79
N THR A 405 22.36 13.93 -14.96
CA THR A 405 20.91 13.84 -15.18
C THR A 405 20.48 12.40 -15.46
N LEU A 406 19.46 11.92 -14.76
CA LEU A 406 18.83 10.63 -14.99
C LEU A 406 17.50 10.80 -15.76
N THR A 407 17.29 10.02 -16.80
CA THR A 407 16.00 9.99 -17.51
C THR A 407 15.21 8.74 -17.15
N ILE A 408 13.99 8.95 -16.61
CA ILE A 408 13.08 7.86 -16.19
C ILE A 408 11.86 7.85 -17.11
N ASN A 409 11.69 6.75 -17.85
CA ASN A 409 10.51 6.53 -18.68
C ASN A 409 9.29 6.13 -17.83
N GLN A 410 8.10 6.47 -18.34
CA GLN A 410 6.80 6.14 -17.73
C GLN A 410 6.65 6.68 -16.30
N PHE A 411 7.30 7.79 -15.96
CA PHE A 411 7.38 8.35 -14.61
C PHE A 411 6.02 8.78 -14.05
N ASP A 412 5.03 9.07 -14.89
CA ASP A 412 3.69 9.48 -14.47
C ASP A 412 2.98 8.42 -13.61
N ALA A 413 3.42 7.17 -13.65
CA ALA A 413 2.95 6.12 -12.75
C ALA A 413 3.09 6.51 -11.26
N VAL A 414 4.03 7.39 -10.91
CA VAL A 414 4.23 7.89 -9.54
C VAL A 414 2.96 8.58 -9.00
N ASN A 415 2.19 9.26 -9.86
CA ASN A 415 0.97 9.96 -9.46
C ASN A 415 -0.15 9.03 -8.94
N VAL A 416 -0.05 7.72 -9.19
CA VAL A 416 -1.01 6.73 -8.66
C VAL A 416 -1.02 6.70 -7.12
N SER A 417 0.15 6.89 -6.50
CA SER A 417 0.30 6.83 -5.04
C SER A 417 0.92 8.08 -4.41
N PHE A 418 1.61 8.91 -5.19
CA PHE A 418 2.23 10.12 -4.68
C PHE A 418 2.16 11.26 -5.72
N PRO A 419 0.99 11.88 -5.93
CA PRO A 419 0.91 13.13 -6.69
C PRO A 419 1.83 14.19 -6.08
N GLY A 420 2.65 14.87 -6.90
CA GLY A 420 3.56 15.92 -6.44
C GLY A 420 4.86 15.42 -5.78
N PHE A 421 5.24 14.15 -5.94
CA PHE A 421 6.47 13.58 -5.39
C PHE A 421 7.73 14.42 -5.69
N MET A 422 7.91 14.81 -6.96
CA MET A 422 9.07 15.62 -7.38
C MET A 422 9.06 17.02 -6.78
N ASP A 423 7.88 17.61 -6.57
CA ASP A 423 7.77 18.94 -5.97
C ASP A 423 8.18 18.90 -4.49
N LYS A 424 7.79 17.83 -3.77
CA LYS A 424 8.24 17.60 -2.39
C LYS A 424 9.75 17.38 -2.29
N LEU A 425 10.32 16.64 -3.24
CA LEU A 425 11.76 16.40 -3.27
C LEU A 425 12.55 17.70 -3.55
N LYS A 426 12.05 18.53 -4.49
CA LYS A 426 12.62 19.85 -4.77
C LYS A 426 12.45 20.86 -3.64
N GLN A 427 11.36 20.77 -2.89
CA GLN A 427 11.16 21.61 -1.69
C GLN A 427 12.33 21.42 -0.71
N LEU A 428 12.76 20.18 -0.46
CA LEU A 428 13.88 19.88 0.43
C LEU A 428 15.26 20.28 -0.12
N GLU A 429 15.42 20.32 -1.44
CA GLU A 429 16.66 20.78 -2.11
C GLU A 429 16.89 22.28 -1.91
N ASN A 430 15.81 23.09 -1.83
CA ASN A 430 15.88 24.56 -1.83
C ASN A 430 15.88 25.20 -0.43
N GLU A 431 15.69 24.43 0.62
CA GLU A 431 15.71 24.91 2.01
C GLU A 431 17.11 24.88 2.65
N GLY A 432 18.15 24.52 1.87
CA GLY A 432 19.56 24.43 2.27
C GLY A 432 20.37 25.71 2.01
#